data_58c1ca06734d37d81ebef91e892922fd
#
_entry.id   58c1ca06734d37d81ebef91e892922fd
#
_cell.length_a   1.000
_cell.length_b   1.000
_cell.length_c   1.000
_cell.angle_alpha   90.00
_cell.angle_beta   90.00
_cell.angle_gamma   90.00
#
_symmetry.space_group_name_H-M   'P 1'
#
loop_
_entity.id
_entity.type
_entity.pdbx_description
1 polymer ?
#
loop_
_entity_poly.entity_id
_entity_poly.type
_entity_poly.pdbx_seq_one_letter_code
_entity_poly.pdbx_strand_id
1 'polypeptide(L)'
;IRMYKATAKNINQCFVEFYDSRYDFTKGNESEEVVAKLRAWGLSSLEDFAVRFFKRPEAVNYDYKDFCVSNIVYAEMYAEAGYEATNKFFCDMLGLDDFVILNSFDNIYIKAETESGHVIEEEGELVEYCNPDDIITKMIYDLRGESVGLNPRAINALYDADLIIVSTGTFWSSIFPTLEYHDFYQHLNKAQAKKIWAINCEPDKDCYGVGSNRMIQFVKDLGVDLSQFIILENSDANEILRQTNTEDHVVYEAMGNNKGKH
;
A
#
# COMPACT_ATOMS: atom_id res chain seq x y z
N ILE A 1 -4.01 3.24 -5.58
CA ILE A 1 -5.44 3.63 -5.71
C ILE A 1 -5.63 5.10 -5.34
N ARG A 2 -5.09 5.61 -4.22
CA ARG A 2 -5.20 7.04 -3.85
C ARG A 2 -4.57 8.00 -4.88
N MET A 3 -3.51 7.60 -5.57
CA MET A 3 -2.92 8.39 -6.65
C MET A 3 -3.85 8.57 -7.85
N TYR A 4 -4.69 7.58 -8.16
CA TYR A 4 -5.66 7.64 -9.23
C TYR A 4 -6.71 8.75 -9.04
N LYS A 5 -7.09 9.02 -7.80
CA LYS A 5 -8.05 10.08 -7.48
C LYS A 5 -7.57 11.48 -7.87
N ALA A 6 -6.26 11.71 -7.84
CA ALA A 6 -5.68 13.02 -8.14
C ALA A 6 -5.57 13.32 -9.65
N THR A 7 -5.49 12.28 -10.49
CA THR A 7 -5.23 12.42 -11.94
C THR A 7 -6.46 12.26 -12.82
N ALA A 8 -7.45 11.49 -12.39
CA ALA A 8 -8.66 11.26 -13.19
C ALA A 8 -9.68 12.39 -12.98
N LYS A 9 -9.78 13.27 -13.93
CA LYS A 9 -10.69 14.44 -13.90
C LYS A 9 -12.19 14.12 -13.80
N ASN A 10 -12.59 12.82 -13.87
CA ASN A 10 -13.99 12.39 -13.95
C ASN A 10 -14.32 11.14 -13.11
N ILE A 11 -13.58 10.86 -12.03
CA ILE A 11 -13.98 9.79 -11.13
C ILE A 11 -15.24 10.23 -10.41
N ASN A 12 -16.32 9.51 -10.67
CA ASN A 12 -17.57 9.72 -10.00
C ASN A 12 -17.49 9.16 -8.56
N GLN A 13 -18.34 9.69 -7.64
CA GLN A 13 -18.41 9.30 -6.24
C GLN A 13 -18.53 7.77 -6.05
N CYS A 14 -19.26 7.10 -6.95
CA CYS A 14 -19.46 5.65 -6.92
C CYS A 14 -18.16 4.86 -7.05
N PHE A 15 -17.20 5.34 -7.85
CA PHE A 15 -15.88 4.70 -7.94
C PHE A 15 -15.09 4.87 -6.65
N VAL A 16 -15.20 6.03 -5.99
CA VAL A 16 -14.57 6.24 -4.69
C VAL A 16 -15.12 5.25 -3.67
N GLU A 17 -16.44 5.07 -3.61
CA GLU A 17 -17.08 4.10 -2.74
C GLU A 17 -16.68 2.66 -3.07
N PHE A 18 -16.59 2.32 -4.35
CA PHE A 18 -16.18 1.01 -4.80
C PHE A 18 -14.74 0.65 -4.36
N TYR A 19 -13.81 1.60 -4.45
CA TYR A 19 -12.39 1.34 -4.18
C TYR A 19 -11.97 1.54 -2.72
N ASP A 20 -12.61 2.45 -1.99
CA ASP A 20 -12.11 2.87 -0.68
C ASP A 20 -13.03 2.55 0.48
N SER A 21 -14.34 2.43 0.22
CA SER A 21 -15.26 2.22 1.34
C SER A 21 -15.18 0.79 1.84
N ARG A 22 -15.11 0.66 3.15
CA ARG A 22 -15.09 -0.60 3.86
C ARG A 22 -16.48 -0.94 4.36
N TYR A 23 -16.83 -2.19 4.33
CA TYR A 23 -18.16 -2.69 4.69
C TYR A 23 -18.05 -3.93 5.54
N ASP A 24 -18.96 -4.03 6.52
CA ASP A 24 -19.21 -5.26 7.27
C ASP A 24 -20.36 -6.00 6.59
N PHE A 25 -20.04 -7.01 5.80
CA PHE A 25 -21.04 -7.80 5.10
C PHE A 25 -21.69 -8.82 6.04
N THR A 26 -23.00 -8.99 5.90
CA THR A 26 -23.77 -9.94 6.71
C THR A 26 -23.45 -11.38 6.31
N LYS A 27 -22.99 -12.18 7.25
CA LYS A 27 -22.66 -13.58 7.01
C LYS A 27 -23.81 -14.34 6.36
N GLY A 28 -23.55 -14.91 5.18
CA GLY A 28 -24.51 -15.64 4.38
C GLY A 28 -25.29 -14.80 3.37
N ASN A 29 -25.14 -13.46 3.39
CA ASN A 29 -25.75 -12.53 2.44
C ASN A 29 -24.72 -11.69 1.68
N GLU A 30 -23.43 -11.96 1.84
CA GLU A 30 -22.34 -11.15 1.32
C GLU A 30 -22.46 -10.93 -0.19
N SER A 31 -22.76 -12.00 -0.94
CA SER A 31 -22.92 -11.94 -2.40
C SER A 31 -24.04 -11.00 -2.83
N GLU A 32 -25.19 -11.08 -2.16
CA GLU A 32 -26.37 -10.27 -2.47
C GLU A 32 -26.10 -8.79 -2.14
N GLU A 33 -25.47 -8.52 -1.00
CA GLU A 33 -25.12 -7.17 -0.57
C GLU A 33 -24.11 -6.51 -1.51
N VAL A 34 -23.06 -7.24 -1.94
CA VAL A 34 -22.08 -6.75 -2.92
C VAL A 34 -22.73 -6.46 -4.27
N VAL A 35 -23.55 -7.36 -4.77
CA VAL A 35 -24.28 -7.17 -6.02
C VAL A 35 -25.23 -5.96 -5.94
N ALA A 36 -25.93 -5.79 -4.83
CA ALA A 36 -26.79 -4.63 -4.62
C ALA A 36 -26.02 -3.31 -4.66
N LYS A 37 -24.82 -3.27 -4.05
CA LYS A 37 -23.93 -2.09 -4.10
C LYS A 37 -23.45 -1.82 -5.52
N LEU A 38 -22.99 -2.84 -6.24
CA LEU A 38 -22.53 -2.69 -7.63
C LEU A 38 -23.66 -2.12 -8.52
N ARG A 39 -24.89 -2.58 -8.36
CA ARG A 39 -26.06 -2.02 -9.06
C ARG A 39 -26.32 -0.57 -8.70
N ALA A 40 -26.32 -0.26 -7.41
CA ALA A 40 -26.53 1.11 -6.93
C ALA A 40 -25.50 2.09 -7.48
N TRP A 41 -24.28 1.64 -7.72
CA TRP A 41 -23.19 2.43 -8.31
C TRP A 41 -23.16 2.45 -9.84
N GLY A 42 -24.08 1.71 -10.51
CA GLY A 42 -24.09 1.59 -11.97
C GLY A 42 -22.96 0.71 -12.53
N LEU A 43 -22.37 -0.15 -11.68
CA LEU A 43 -21.27 -1.06 -12.01
C LEU A 43 -21.77 -2.50 -12.28
N SER A 44 -22.95 -2.64 -12.88
CA SER A 44 -23.59 -3.95 -13.12
C SER A 44 -22.74 -4.90 -13.97
N SER A 45 -21.83 -4.39 -14.79
CA SER A 45 -20.88 -5.21 -15.53
C SER A 45 -19.91 -6.02 -14.65
N LEU A 46 -19.81 -5.68 -13.36
CA LEU A 46 -18.94 -6.36 -12.40
C LEU A 46 -19.68 -7.40 -11.54
N GLU A 47 -21.01 -7.48 -11.64
CA GLU A 47 -21.83 -8.37 -10.79
C GLU A 47 -21.44 -9.84 -10.94
N ASP A 48 -21.21 -10.30 -12.18
CA ASP A 48 -20.85 -11.69 -12.45
C ASP A 48 -19.53 -12.11 -11.77
N PHE A 49 -18.56 -11.20 -11.66
CA PHE A 49 -17.32 -11.46 -10.95
C PHE A 49 -17.59 -11.65 -9.46
N ALA A 50 -18.37 -10.76 -8.84
CA ALA A 50 -18.73 -10.89 -7.44
C ALA A 50 -19.48 -12.20 -7.15
N VAL A 51 -20.46 -12.56 -8.00
CA VAL A 51 -21.21 -13.81 -7.85
C VAL A 51 -20.33 -15.05 -7.97
N ARG A 52 -19.36 -15.04 -8.89
CA ARG A 52 -18.42 -16.18 -9.04
C ARG A 52 -17.46 -16.26 -7.87
N PHE A 53 -16.94 -15.12 -7.37
CA PHE A 53 -16.07 -15.09 -6.22
C PHE A 53 -16.69 -15.81 -5.00
N PHE A 54 -17.93 -15.48 -4.65
CA PHE A 54 -18.61 -16.11 -3.51
C PHE A 54 -19.00 -17.58 -3.72
N LYS A 55 -18.85 -18.12 -4.92
CA LYS A 55 -18.98 -19.56 -5.19
C LYS A 55 -17.69 -20.34 -5.01
N ARG A 56 -16.57 -19.66 -4.84
CA ARG A 56 -15.28 -20.32 -4.59
C ARG A 56 -15.24 -20.96 -3.21
N PRO A 57 -14.69 -22.15 -3.06
CA PRO A 57 -14.56 -22.81 -1.76
C PRO A 57 -13.82 -21.96 -0.72
N GLU A 58 -12.82 -21.22 -1.16
CA GLU A 58 -11.97 -20.37 -0.32
C GLU A 58 -12.78 -19.18 0.26
N ALA A 59 -13.80 -18.71 -0.45
CA ALA A 59 -14.63 -17.59 -0.02
C ALA A 59 -15.61 -17.95 1.11
N VAL A 60 -16.00 -19.22 1.23
CA VAL A 60 -17.10 -19.63 2.13
C VAL A 60 -16.81 -19.39 3.62
N ASN A 61 -15.55 -19.47 4.03
CA ASN A 61 -15.15 -19.34 5.42
C ASN A 61 -14.41 -18.04 5.73
N TYR A 62 -14.37 -17.12 4.79
CA TYR A 62 -13.67 -15.85 4.98
C TYR A 62 -14.54 -14.87 5.80
N ASP A 63 -13.89 -14.04 6.63
CA ASP A 63 -14.57 -12.95 7.35
C ASP A 63 -14.53 -11.68 6.48
N TYR A 64 -15.70 -11.25 6.01
CA TYR A 64 -15.84 -10.06 5.16
C TYR A 64 -16.18 -8.80 5.96
N LYS A 65 -15.67 -8.69 7.17
CA LYS A 65 -15.69 -7.44 7.92
C LYS A 65 -14.61 -6.49 7.41
N ASP A 66 -14.90 -5.21 7.48
CA ASP A 66 -13.99 -4.14 7.01
C ASP A 66 -13.46 -4.39 5.59
N PHE A 67 -14.32 -4.89 4.69
CA PHE A 67 -13.92 -5.36 3.37
C PHE A 67 -14.34 -4.40 2.25
N CYS A 68 -13.47 -4.21 1.26
CA CYS A 68 -13.73 -3.36 0.10
C CYS A 68 -14.33 -4.19 -1.06
N VAL A 69 -15.38 -3.68 -1.70
CA VAL A 69 -16.04 -4.37 -2.83
C VAL A 69 -15.07 -4.58 -4.00
N SER A 70 -14.18 -3.64 -4.26
CA SER A 70 -13.17 -3.79 -5.32
C SER A 70 -12.26 -4.98 -5.12
N ASN A 71 -11.92 -5.33 -3.87
CA ASN A 71 -11.06 -6.47 -3.57
C ASN A 71 -11.71 -7.79 -4.00
N ILE A 72 -13.03 -7.93 -3.80
CA ILE A 72 -13.80 -9.10 -4.21
C ILE A 72 -13.77 -9.27 -5.72
N VAL A 73 -14.08 -8.20 -6.44
CA VAL A 73 -14.10 -8.21 -7.91
C VAL A 73 -12.71 -8.42 -8.48
N TYR A 74 -11.71 -7.73 -7.91
CA TYR A 74 -10.32 -7.85 -8.33
C TYR A 74 -9.79 -9.27 -8.14
N ALA A 75 -10.05 -9.88 -6.97
CA ALA A 75 -9.60 -11.24 -6.66
C ALA A 75 -10.16 -12.27 -7.65
N GLU A 76 -11.44 -12.17 -8.01
CA GLU A 76 -12.04 -13.06 -9.01
C GLU A 76 -11.43 -12.89 -10.40
N MET A 77 -11.31 -11.64 -10.85
CA MET A 77 -10.71 -11.35 -12.16
C MET A 77 -9.25 -11.80 -12.21
N TYR A 78 -8.50 -11.57 -11.13
CA TYR A 78 -7.11 -12.01 -11.04
C TYR A 78 -6.99 -13.53 -11.13
N ALA A 79 -7.86 -14.26 -10.44
CA ALA A 79 -7.86 -15.71 -10.44
C ALA A 79 -8.25 -16.30 -11.81
N GLU A 80 -9.11 -15.61 -12.60
CA GLU A 80 -9.52 -16.05 -13.93
C GLU A 80 -8.53 -15.67 -15.05
N ALA A 81 -8.01 -14.46 -15.02
CA ALA A 81 -7.29 -13.86 -16.14
C ALA A 81 -5.86 -13.41 -15.82
N GLY A 82 -5.45 -13.49 -14.56
CA GLY A 82 -4.14 -13.03 -14.08
C GLY A 82 -4.03 -11.51 -13.94
N TYR A 83 -2.88 -11.07 -13.42
CA TYR A 83 -2.65 -9.67 -13.09
C TYR A 83 -2.79 -8.72 -14.29
N GLU A 84 -2.13 -9.03 -15.39
CA GLU A 84 -2.04 -8.11 -16.54
C GLU A 84 -3.43 -7.78 -17.13
N ALA A 85 -4.27 -8.80 -17.30
CA ALA A 85 -5.62 -8.62 -17.84
C ALA A 85 -6.51 -7.86 -16.85
N THR A 86 -6.40 -8.17 -15.56
CA THR A 86 -7.16 -7.50 -14.50
C THR A 86 -6.75 -6.03 -14.39
N ASN A 87 -5.44 -5.75 -14.35
CA ASN A 87 -4.92 -4.39 -14.30
C ASN A 87 -5.38 -3.58 -15.52
N LYS A 88 -5.25 -4.17 -16.72
CA LYS A 88 -5.70 -3.51 -17.94
C LYS A 88 -7.19 -3.18 -17.91
N PHE A 89 -8.02 -4.12 -17.46
CA PHE A 89 -9.47 -3.89 -17.35
C PHE A 89 -9.78 -2.68 -16.46
N PHE A 90 -9.17 -2.60 -15.28
CA PHE A 90 -9.41 -1.48 -14.36
C PHE A 90 -8.81 -0.16 -14.86
N CYS A 91 -7.66 -0.21 -15.53
CA CYS A 91 -7.10 0.97 -16.18
C CYS A 91 -8.03 1.49 -17.30
N ASP A 92 -8.49 0.61 -18.18
CA ASP A 92 -9.43 0.96 -19.25
C ASP A 92 -10.74 1.55 -18.69
N MET A 93 -11.28 0.95 -17.63
CA MET A 93 -12.50 1.43 -16.97
C MET A 93 -12.33 2.82 -16.36
N LEU A 94 -11.12 3.16 -15.88
CA LEU A 94 -10.78 4.46 -15.32
C LEU A 94 -10.29 5.47 -16.36
N GLY A 95 -10.15 5.05 -17.63
CA GLY A 95 -9.58 5.89 -18.69
C GLY A 95 -8.12 6.22 -18.47
N LEU A 96 -7.37 5.30 -17.90
CA LEU A 96 -5.97 5.43 -17.53
C LEU A 96 -5.10 4.55 -18.42
N ASP A 97 -3.95 5.07 -18.81
CA ASP A 97 -2.90 4.24 -19.38
C ASP A 97 -2.37 3.27 -18.32
N ASP A 98 -1.74 2.20 -18.75
CA ASP A 98 -1.18 1.16 -17.87
C ASP A 98 -0.12 1.73 -16.91
N PHE A 99 -0.48 1.95 -15.64
CA PHE A 99 0.44 2.57 -14.70
C PHE A 99 0.42 2.00 -13.24
N VAL A 100 -0.30 0.92 -12.99
CA VAL A 100 -0.06 0.13 -11.77
C VAL A 100 0.90 -0.98 -12.13
N ILE A 101 2.10 -0.95 -11.57
CA ILE A 101 3.12 -1.96 -11.82
C ILE A 101 3.51 -2.55 -10.47
N LEU A 102 3.30 -3.86 -10.29
CA LEU A 102 3.80 -4.56 -9.11
C LEU A 102 5.33 -4.67 -9.20
N ASN A 103 6.01 -4.49 -8.07
CA ASN A 103 7.46 -4.67 -8.00
C ASN A 103 7.88 -6.15 -8.07
N SER A 104 7.01 -7.08 -7.69
CA SER A 104 7.19 -8.52 -7.84
C SER A 104 5.84 -9.22 -8.05
N PHE A 105 5.85 -10.43 -8.61
CA PHE A 105 4.72 -11.36 -8.68
C PHE A 105 4.83 -12.49 -7.66
N ASP A 106 5.82 -12.44 -6.79
CA ASP A 106 5.98 -13.43 -5.73
C ASP A 106 4.77 -13.43 -4.81
N ASN A 107 4.30 -14.61 -4.46
CA ASN A 107 3.25 -14.77 -3.45
C ASN A 107 3.91 -14.84 -2.07
N ILE A 108 3.95 -13.72 -1.38
CA ILE A 108 4.60 -13.59 -0.08
C ILE A 108 3.60 -13.16 0.99
N TYR A 109 3.81 -13.68 2.19
CA TYR A 109 3.20 -13.19 3.42
C TYR A 109 4.27 -12.45 4.21
N ILE A 110 3.95 -11.24 4.61
CA ILE A 110 4.84 -10.44 5.44
C ILE A 110 4.56 -10.72 6.91
N LYS A 111 5.63 -10.86 7.68
CA LYS A 111 5.65 -10.96 9.13
C LYS A 111 6.68 -9.97 9.65
N ALA A 112 6.65 -9.68 10.93
CA ALA A 112 7.62 -8.79 11.54
C ALA A 112 8.16 -9.36 12.85
N GLU A 113 9.39 -8.97 13.19
CA GLU A 113 10.03 -9.30 14.45
C GLU A 113 10.28 -8.00 15.22
N THR A 114 9.93 -8.00 16.50
CA THR A 114 10.14 -6.87 17.39
C THR A 114 11.52 -6.91 18.05
N GLU A 115 11.87 -5.86 18.78
CA GLU A 115 13.13 -5.73 19.53
C GLU A 115 13.30 -6.84 20.59
N SER A 116 12.20 -7.30 21.20
CA SER A 116 12.19 -8.42 22.15
C SER A 116 12.29 -9.81 21.52
N GLY A 117 12.19 -9.90 20.19
CA GLY A 117 12.12 -11.16 19.44
C GLY A 117 10.71 -11.74 19.32
N HIS A 118 9.67 -10.99 19.68
CA HIS A 118 8.29 -11.37 19.40
C HIS A 118 8.03 -11.33 17.89
N VAL A 119 7.38 -12.35 17.35
CA VAL A 119 7.04 -12.42 15.93
C VAL A 119 5.56 -12.13 15.74
N ILE A 120 5.27 -11.15 14.92
CA ILE A 120 3.93 -10.78 14.46
C ILE A 120 3.68 -11.58 13.17
N GLU A 121 2.72 -12.50 13.19
CA GLU A 121 2.55 -13.52 12.16
C GLU A 121 1.68 -13.07 10.98
N GLU A 122 0.81 -12.09 11.18
CA GLU A 122 -0.17 -11.66 10.18
C GLU A 122 -0.09 -10.16 9.90
N GLU A 123 -0.29 -9.77 8.64
CA GLU A 123 -0.29 -8.36 8.22
C GLU A 123 -1.34 -7.53 8.97
N GLY A 124 -2.52 -8.09 9.24
CA GLY A 124 -3.56 -7.40 10.01
C GLY A 124 -3.11 -7.07 11.43
N GLU A 125 -2.41 -7.98 12.10
CA GLU A 125 -1.81 -7.74 13.41
C GLU A 125 -0.68 -6.72 13.33
N LEU A 126 0.12 -6.78 12.26
CA LEU A 126 1.21 -5.84 12.01
C LEU A 126 0.73 -4.39 11.91
N VAL A 127 -0.34 -4.15 11.13
CA VAL A 127 -0.92 -2.80 10.95
C VAL A 127 -1.52 -2.25 12.25
N GLU A 128 -2.06 -3.13 13.09
CA GLU A 128 -2.65 -2.77 14.37
C GLU A 128 -1.66 -2.77 15.54
N TYR A 129 -0.42 -3.21 15.30
CA TYR A 129 0.59 -3.29 16.35
C TYR A 129 0.94 -1.91 16.89
N CYS A 130 0.82 -1.74 18.19
CA CYS A 130 1.01 -0.45 18.87
C CYS A 130 1.66 -0.69 20.24
N ASN A 131 2.97 -0.91 20.25
CA ASN A 131 3.73 -1.08 21.50
C ASN A 131 5.03 -0.25 21.47
N PRO A 132 5.07 0.92 22.14
CA PRO A 132 6.25 1.78 22.12
C PRO A 132 7.45 1.19 22.90
N ASP A 133 7.20 0.22 23.77
CA ASP A 133 8.22 -0.43 24.59
C ASP A 133 8.84 -1.67 23.91
N ASP A 134 8.28 -2.09 22.77
CA ASP A 134 8.77 -3.24 21.99
C ASP A 134 8.51 -3.02 20.50
N ILE A 135 9.29 -2.16 19.87
CA ILE A 135 9.08 -1.74 18.50
C ILE A 135 9.48 -2.82 17.48
N ILE A 136 8.87 -2.75 16.29
CA ILE A 136 9.26 -3.59 15.16
C ILE A 136 10.65 -3.18 14.67
N THR A 137 11.51 -4.16 14.37
CA THR A 137 12.89 -3.93 13.92
C THR A 137 13.27 -4.69 12.67
N LYS A 138 12.47 -5.69 12.27
CA LYS A 138 12.82 -6.55 11.14
C LYS A 138 11.58 -7.10 10.45
N MET A 139 11.63 -7.16 9.11
CA MET A 139 10.64 -7.86 8.30
C MET A 139 11.06 -9.29 8.01
N ILE A 140 10.07 -10.16 7.89
CA ILE A 140 10.23 -11.57 7.52
C ILE A 140 9.30 -11.83 6.33
N TYR A 141 9.84 -12.43 5.28
CA TYR A 141 9.13 -12.73 4.04
C TYR A 141 8.91 -14.24 3.90
N ASP A 142 7.67 -14.67 4.07
CA ASP A 142 7.26 -16.09 3.95
C ASP A 142 6.77 -16.33 2.51
N LEU A 143 7.68 -16.80 1.67
CA LEU A 143 7.41 -17.07 0.25
C LEU A 143 6.55 -18.32 0.09
N ARG A 144 5.44 -18.19 -0.62
CA ARG A 144 4.52 -19.27 -0.97
C ARG A 144 4.71 -19.70 -2.42
N GLY A 145 5.52 -20.72 -2.65
CA GLY A 145 5.84 -21.21 -3.99
C GLY A 145 7.26 -20.86 -4.44
N GLU A 146 7.47 -20.81 -5.74
CA GLU A 146 8.75 -20.43 -6.33
C GLU A 146 8.84 -18.91 -6.49
N SER A 147 10.02 -18.36 -6.18
CA SER A 147 10.28 -16.93 -6.42
C SER A 147 10.46 -16.69 -7.92
N VAL A 148 9.80 -15.65 -8.41
CA VAL A 148 9.99 -15.12 -9.77
C VAL A 148 10.85 -13.85 -9.78
N GLY A 149 11.13 -13.30 -8.59
CA GLY A 149 11.96 -12.11 -8.42
C GLY A 149 11.25 -10.79 -8.75
N LEU A 150 12.05 -9.75 -8.95
CA LEU A 150 11.54 -8.44 -9.29
C LEU A 150 10.94 -8.41 -10.70
N ASN A 151 9.85 -7.67 -10.84
CA ASN A 151 9.21 -7.42 -12.13
C ASN A 151 10.11 -6.48 -12.98
N PRO A 152 10.59 -6.93 -14.16
CA PRO A 152 11.43 -6.09 -15.02
C PRO A 152 10.76 -4.78 -15.45
N ARG A 153 9.41 -4.75 -15.56
CA ARG A 153 8.67 -3.52 -15.87
C ARG A 153 8.78 -2.49 -14.75
N ALA A 154 8.75 -2.93 -13.49
CA ALA A 154 8.93 -2.03 -12.35
C ALA A 154 10.35 -1.43 -12.33
N ILE A 155 11.36 -2.25 -12.61
CA ILE A 155 12.76 -1.80 -12.72
C ILE A 155 12.92 -0.78 -13.86
N ASN A 156 12.37 -1.09 -15.04
CA ASN A 156 12.43 -0.18 -16.18
C ASN A 156 11.71 1.15 -15.87
N ALA A 157 10.54 1.09 -15.23
CA ALA A 157 9.79 2.29 -14.84
C ALA A 157 10.60 3.19 -13.89
N LEU A 158 11.40 2.61 -12.96
CA LEU A 158 12.31 3.39 -12.11
C LEU A 158 13.40 4.09 -12.93
N TYR A 159 13.98 3.39 -13.93
CA TYR A 159 15.08 3.94 -14.73
C TYR A 159 14.62 4.97 -15.75
N ASP A 160 13.39 4.86 -16.24
CA ASP A 160 12.77 5.78 -17.19
C ASP A 160 12.10 6.99 -16.54
N ALA A 161 11.98 6.99 -15.20
CA ALA A 161 11.31 8.07 -14.49
C ALA A 161 12.16 9.34 -14.42
N ASP A 162 11.54 10.51 -14.57
CA ASP A 162 12.13 11.82 -14.26
C ASP A 162 12.01 12.17 -12.77
N LEU A 163 11.00 11.65 -12.11
CA LEU A 163 10.70 11.87 -10.71
C LEU A 163 10.17 10.58 -10.07
N ILE A 164 10.76 10.20 -8.94
CA ILE A 164 10.31 9.10 -8.10
C ILE A 164 9.80 9.68 -6.78
N ILE A 165 8.59 9.32 -6.40
CA ILE A 165 8.00 9.71 -5.12
C ILE A 165 7.72 8.45 -4.30
N VAL A 166 8.46 8.28 -3.21
CA VAL A 166 8.08 7.36 -2.14
C VAL A 166 6.98 8.06 -1.35
N SER A 167 5.76 7.61 -1.55
CA SER A 167 4.56 8.27 -1.00
C SER A 167 4.30 7.83 0.43
N THR A 168 3.36 8.51 1.09
CA THR A 168 2.84 8.10 2.39
C THR A 168 2.20 6.71 2.32
N GLY A 169 2.36 5.93 3.36
CA GLY A 169 1.81 4.58 3.54
C GLY A 169 2.28 4.03 4.89
N THR A 170 1.67 2.97 5.38
CA THR A 170 2.15 2.29 6.57
C THR A 170 3.60 1.86 6.39
N PHE A 171 4.44 2.20 7.36
CA PHE A 171 5.89 2.03 7.18
C PHE A 171 6.27 0.54 7.08
N TRP A 172 5.87 -0.26 8.06
CA TRP A 172 6.27 -1.66 8.13
C TRP A 172 5.48 -2.59 7.22
N SER A 173 4.21 -2.29 6.91
CA SER A 173 3.41 -3.15 6.03
C SER A 173 3.44 -2.76 4.55
N SER A 174 3.93 -1.55 4.22
CA SER A 174 3.89 -1.06 2.84
C SER A 174 5.22 -0.49 2.34
N ILE A 175 5.79 0.50 3.03
CA ILE A 175 6.96 1.25 2.51
C ILE A 175 8.23 0.42 2.63
N PHE A 176 8.55 -0.04 3.83
CA PHE A 176 9.80 -0.75 4.09
C PHE A 176 9.89 -2.08 3.31
N PRO A 177 8.84 -2.94 3.29
CA PRO A 177 8.87 -4.17 2.49
C PRO A 177 9.05 -3.92 1.00
N THR A 178 8.45 -2.85 0.47
CA THR A 178 8.62 -2.49 -0.95
C THR A 178 10.08 -2.18 -1.28
N LEU A 179 10.80 -1.54 -0.38
CA LEU A 179 12.21 -1.21 -0.56
C LEU A 179 13.12 -2.42 -0.36
N GLU A 180 12.84 -3.23 0.65
CA GLU A 180 13.70 -4.33 1.10
C GLU A 180 13.59 -5.56 0.21
N TYR A 181 12.37 -5.94 -0.20
CA TYR A 181 12.14 -7.20 -0.90
C TYR A 181 12.92 -7.29 -2.20
N HIS A 182 13.70 -8.37 -2.35
CA HIS A 182 14.64 -8.58 -3.47
C HIS A 182 15.62 -7.41 -3.70
N ASP A 183 15.97 -6.70 -2.64
CA ASP A 183 16.89 -5.55 -2.72
C ASP A 183 16.42 -4.47 -3.71
N PHE A 184 15.10 -4.25 -3.83
CA PHE A 184 14.53 -3.26 -4.76
C PHE A 184 15.15 -1.88 -4.60
N TYR A 185 15.58 -1.51 -3.37
CA TYR A 185 16.31 -0.27 -3.09
C TYR A 185 17.59 -0.10 -3.92
N GLN A 186 18.26 -1.18 -4.33
CA GLN A 186 19.46 -1.06 -5.16
C GLN A 186 19.13 -0.49 -6.55
N HIS A 187 17.96 -0.82 -7.12
CA HIS A 187 17.49 -0.23 -8.36
C HIS A 187 17.07 1.22 -8.15
N LEU A 188 16.44 1.52 -7.04
CA LEU A 188 16.08 2.87 -6.64
C LEU A 188 17.32 3.77 -6.51
N ASN A 189 18.39 3.29 -5.87
CA ASN A 189 19.66 4.02 -5.77
C ASN A 189 20.31 4.30 -7.14
N LYS A 190 20.19 3.39 -8.10
CA LYS A 190 20.76 3.52 -9.46
C LYS A 190 19.95 4.43 -10.38
N ALA A 191 18.66 4.62 -10.09
CA ALA A 191 17.80 5.47 -10.90
C ALA A 191 18.28 6.93 -10.88
N GLN A 192 18.31 7.58 -12.05
CA GLN A 192 18.78 8.96 -12.21
C GLN A 192 17.70 10.01 -11.92
N ALA A 193 16.48 9.58 -11.66
CA ALA A 193 15.36 10.43 -11.32
C ALA A 193 15.63 11.29 -10.10
N LYS A 194 14.96 12.44 -10.01
CA LYS A 194 14.82 13.17 -8.75
C LYS A 194 13.98 12.32 -7.79
N LYS A 195 14.35 12.29 -6.52
CA LYS A 195 13.70 11.43 -5.54
C LYS A 195 13.11 12.25 -4.40
N ILE A 196 11.88 11.96 -4.06
CA ILE A 196 11.18 12.56 -2.91
C ILE A 196 10.67 11.42 -2.04
N TRP A 197 10.84 11.54 -0.74
CA TRP A 197 10.16 10.69 0.23
C TRP A 197 9.25 11.54 1.10
N ALA A 198 7.93 11.31 1.00
CA ALA A 198 6.93 11.94 1.84
C ALA A 198 6.63 11.03 3.04
N ILE A 199 7.09 11.43 4.21
CA ILE A 199 6.79 10.74 5.47
C ILE A 199 5.35 11.05 5.88
N ASN A 200 4.66 10.10 6.51
CA ASN A 200 3.30 10.28 6.98
C ASN A 200 3.16 11.47 7.92
N CYS A 201 2.08 12.23 7.74
CA CYS A 201 1.79 13.41 8.56
C CYS A 201 1.46 13.07 10.01
N GLU A 202 0.93 11.88 10.24
CA GLU A 202 0.62 11.31 11.55
C GLU A 202 1.27 9.93 11.64
N PRO A 203 1.79 9.52 12.80
CA PRO A 203 2.38 8.19 12.95
C PRO A 203 1.29 7.12 12.79
N ASP A 204 1.59 6.09 12.01
CA ASP A 204 0.78 4.88 11.95
C ASP A 204 0.92 4.09 13.26
N LYS A 205 -0.02 3.19 13.52
CA LYS A 205 0.00 2.35 14.74
C LYS A 205 1.27 1.50 14.81
N ASP A 206 1.67 0.90 13.69
CA ASP A 206 2.88 0.07 13.57
C ASP A 206 4.19 0.85 13.80
N CYS A 207 4.10 2.18 13.78
CA CYS A 207 5.21 3.09 14.06
C CYS A 207 5.06 3.84 15.38
N TYR A 208 4.14 3.45 16.24
CA TYR A 208 3.94 4.11 17.53
C TYR A 208 5.20 3.99 18.39
N GLY A 209 5.73 5.13 18.82
CA GLY A 209 7.03 5.19 19.51
C GLY A 209 8.26 5.22 18.58
N VAL A 210 8.05 5.09 17.25
CA VAL A 210 9.10 5.22 16.24
C VAL A 210 8.95 6.59 15.57
N GLY A 211 9.82 7.52 15.88
CA GLY A 211 9.83 8.83 15.20
C GLY A 211 10.40 8.73 13.77
N SER A 212 10.17 9.77 12.97
CA SER A 212 10.68 9.86 11.59
C SER A 212 12.19 9.59 11.47
N ASN A 213 12.97 10.03 12.43
CA ASN A 213 14.42 9.74 12.49
C ASN A 213 14.72 8.25 12.54
N ARG A 214 13.95 7.48 13.30
CA ARG A 214 14.16 6.04 13.39
C ARG A 214 13.76 5.37 12.07
N MET A 215 12.68 5.81 11.43
CA MET A 215 12.30 5.35 10.09
C MET A 215 13.40 5.65 9.06
N ILE A 216 13.93 6.88 9.07
CA ILE A 216 15.05 7.29 8.23
C ILE A 216 16.27 6.40 8.48
N GLN A 217 16.55 6.09 9.74
CA GLN A 217 17.66 5.22 10.11
C GLN A 217 17.48 3.80 9.59
N PHE A 218 16.29 3.19 9.73
CA PHE A 218 16.01 1.88 9.17
C PHE A 218 16.20 1.82 7.65
N VAL A 219 15.76 2.85 6.94
CA VAL A 219 15.93 2.93 5.48
C VAL A 219 17.39 3.13 5.09
N LYS A 220 18.18 3.88 5.87
CA LYS A 220 19.64 3.99 5.70
C LYS A 220 20.35 2.66 5.98
N ASP A 221 19.99 1.99 7.06
CA ASP A 221 20.60 0.71 7.45
C ASP A 221 20.30 -0.38 6.42
N LEU A 222 19.14 -0.32 5.76
CA LEU A 222 18.83 -1.15 4.60
C LEU A 222 19.79 -0.91 3.43
N GLY A 223 20.34 0.30 3.29
CA GLY A 223 21.27 0.67 2.22
C GLY A 223 20.70 1.63 1.17
N VAL A 224 19.56 2.27 1.44
CA VAL A 224 19.04 3.34 0.59
C VAL A 224 19.94 4.57 0.70
N ASP A 225 20.36 5.10 -0.44
CA ASP A 225 21.15 6.34 -0.50
C ASP A 225 20.24 7.57 -0.39
N LEU A 226 19.92 7.93 0.84
CA LEU A 226 19.05 9.06 1.14
C LEU A 226 19.67 10.43 0.77
N SER A 227 20.97 10.52 0.47
CA SER A 227 21.57 11.76 -0.04
C SER A 227 21.01 12.20 -1.41
N GLN A 228 20.34 11.26 -2.11
CA GLN A 228 19.67 11.54 -3.38
C GLN A 228 18.20 11.98 -3.21
N PHE A 229 17.69 12.05 -1.97
CA PHE A 229 16.29 12.31 -1.69
C PHE A 229 16.05 13.69 -1.10
N ILE A 230 14.92 14.28 -1.46
CA ILE A 230 14.27 15.31 -0.67
C ILE A 230 13.28 14.60 0.25
N ILE A 231 13.45 14.72 1.56
CA ILE A 231 12.54 14.15 2.54
C ILE A 231 11.55 15.22 2.96
N LEU A 232 10.26 14.97 2.73
CA LEU A 232 9.18 15.86 3.16
C LEU A 232 8.60 15.33 4.46
N GLU A 233 8.58 16.17 5.47
CA GLU A 233 7.99 15.89 6.77
C GLU A 233 7.03 16.98 7.16
N ASN A 234 5.91 16.63 7.81
CA ASN A 234 4.94 17.61 8.27
C ASN A 234 5.50 18.45 9.42
N SER A 235 5.60 19.74 9.22
CA SER A 235 6.11 20.68 10.24
C SER A 235 5.22 20.77 11.48
N ASP A 236 3.95 20.41 11.36
CA ASP A 236 2.97 20.41 12.46
C ASP A 236 2.93 19.06 13.19
N ALA A 237 3.60 18.03 12.64
CA ALA A 237 3.76 16.76 13.31
C ALA A 237 4.68 16.94 14.51
N ASN A 238 4.16 16.65 15.64
CA ASN A 238 4.72 16.64 16.99
C ASN A 238 6.12 17.28 17.15
N GLU A 239 6.24 18.24 18.05
CA GLU A 239 7.50 18.92 18.44
C GLU A 239 8.67 17.95 18.72
N ILE A 240 8.36 16.71 19.12
CA ILE A 240 9.29 15.61 19.33
C ILE A 240 9.97 15.15 18.02
N LEU A 241 9.24 15.10 16.91
CA LEU A 241 9.80 14.72 15.59
C LEU A 241 10.77 15.78 15.08
N ARG A 242 10.49 17.07 15.32
CA ARG A 242 11.37 18.19 14.93
C ARG A 242 12.67 18.22 15.66
N GLN A 243 12.67 17.89 16.96
CA GLN A 243 13.87 18.01 17.83
C GLN A 243 14.93 16.94 17.51
N THR A 244 14.57 15.91 16.78
CA THR A 244 15.43 14.76 16.55
C THR A 244 15.98 14.67 15.14
N ASN A 245 15.42 15.40 14.16
CA ASN A 245 15.90 15.32 12.80
C ASN A 245 16.98 16.37 12.50
N THR A 246 18.20 15.89 12.25
CA THR A 246 19.39 16.71 11.98
C THR A 246 19.88 16.62 10.54
N GLU A 247 19.09 15.99 9.66
CA GLU A 247 19.50 15.79 8.27
C GLU A 247 19.25 17.07 7.43
N ASP A 248 20.28 17.59 6.82
CA ASP A 248 20.24 18.86 6.07
C ASP A 248 19.32 18.84 4.84
N HIS A 249 18.90 17.66 4.39
CA HIS A 249 18.05 17.47 3.20
C HIS A 249 16.56 17.26 3.54
N VAL A 250 16.18 17.32 4.81
CA VAL A 250 14.80 17.22 5.25
C VAL A 250 14.12 18.57 5.13
N VAL A 251 13.08 18.63 4.33
CA VAL A 251 12.26 19.82 4.15
C VAL A 251 11.02 19.71 5.02
N TYR A 252 10.89 20.63 5.98
CA TYR A 252 9.72 20.74 6.83
C TYR A 252 8.74 21.73 6.22
N GLU A 253 7.60 21.25 5.75
CA GLU A 253 6.52 22.11 5.29
C GLU A 253 5.26 21.85 6.12
N ALA A 254 4.52 22.91 6.44
CA ALA A 254 3.20 22.81 7.06
C ALA A 254 2.23 22.24 6.02
N MET A 255 2.10 20.93 6.00
CA MET A 255 1.03 20.27 5.26
C MET A 255 -0.24 20.39 6.09
N GLY A 256 -1.00 21.48 5.83
CA GLY A 256 -2.14 21.88 6.64
C GLY A 256 -3.05 20.72 7.00
N ASN A 257 -3.38 20.64 8.28
CA ASN A 257 -4.36 19.71 8.82
C ASN A 257 -5.71 19.92 8.13
N ASN A 258 -5.95 19.28 7.02
CA ASN A 258 -7.29 19.09 6.50
C ASN A 258 -8.05 18.11 7.42
N LYS A 259 -8.28 18.51 8.68
CA LYS A 259 -9.38 17.96 9.49
C LYS A 259 -10.68 18.44 8.87
N GLY A 260 -10.93 18.07 7.66
CA GLY A 260 -12.01 18.55 6.87
C GLY A 260 -12.71 17.44 6.13
N LYS A 261 -13.71 16.91 6.79
CA LYS A 261 -14.90 16.31 6.15
C LYS A 261 -14.63 15.03 5.37
N HIS A 262 -14.70 13.95 6.06
CA HIS A 262 -15.20 12.67 5.55
C HIS A 262 -16.73 12.71 5.51
#